data_b91f8db51256de5836541d7b8720a887
#
_entry.id   b91f8db51256de5836541d7b8720a887
#
_cell.length_a   1.000
_cell.length_b   1.000
_cell.length_c   1.000
_cell.angle_alpha   90.00
_cell.angle_beta   90.00
_cell.angle_gamma   90.00
#
_symmetry.space_group_name_H-M   'P 1'
#
loop_
_entity.id
_entity.type
_entity.pdbx_description
1 polymer ?
#
loop_
_entity_poly.entity_id
_entity_poly.type
_entity_poly.pdbx_seq_one_letter_code
_entity_poly.pdbx_strand_id
1 'polypeptide(L)'
;MAHPTTGPDPLVQRSTAHASLAVLGVYLRHLDLFGPIREQVPIAQKTVRYTPVDKLYDGFIALLAGAHGLVEINGRLRADPALHAAFGRTACAEQSVVQDTGDACTGETVSQMEAAMDAIYRAHSQGYRHSYAQGWQGLDVDMSGMPCGKKAALATAGYFAKQRNRPGRQLGRVLATRYHEIVVDRLFDGKTQLVTALLPLILAAEQTLALDAAKRERTLVRIDAGAGSVSDINWLLLRGYHVLAKDYSTKRATHLAAQVTDWVPDPHDPLRQIGGGPVPADDSHAGQYRRTITRIAVRCRQANGQWGIGVVICTLAASDALQLVGGDPALASDPQASALAYVVLYDQRGGGVETTFKEDKQG
;
A
#
# COMPACT_ATOMS: atom_id res chain seq x y z
N MET A 1 24.06 65.35 -8.47
CA MET A 1 24.24 63.86 -8.64
C MET A 1 22.87 63.25 -8.51
N ALA A 2 22.32 62.75 -9.65
CA ALA A 2 21.01 62.08 -9.66
C ALA A 2 21.20 60.60 -9.30
N HIS A 3 20.46 60.13 -8.28
CA HIS A 3 20.39 58.72 -7.96
C HIS A 3 19.65 57.98 -9.08
N PRO A 4 20.16 56.85 -9.61
CA PRO A 4 19.40 56.05 -10.55
C PRO A 4 18.21 55.40 -9.82
N THR A 5 17.00 55.77 -10.21
CA THR A 5 15.78 55.06 -9.85
C THR A 5 15.85 53.67 -10.51
N THR A 6 16.13 52.63 -9.71
CA THR A 6 15.95 51.23 -10.15
C THR A 6 14.45 50.99 -10.32
N GLY A 7 13.99 50.99 -11.58
CA GLY A 7 12.66 50.55 -11.93
C GLY A 7 12.44 49.10 -11.48
N PRO A 8 11.18 48.66 -11.26
CA PRO A 8 10.93 47.29 -10.92
C PRO A 8 11.55 46.37 -11.95
N ASP A 9 12.26 45.35 -11.47
CA ASP A 9 12.86 44.30 -12.29
C ASP A 9 11.83 43.77 -13.29
N PRO A 10 12.15 43.66 -14.58
CA PRO A 10 11.20 43.15 -15.55
C PRO A 10 10.75 41.76 -15.14
N LEU A 11 9.43 41.57 -14.99
CA LEU A 11 8.80 40.29 -14.67
C LEU A 11 9.30 39.26 -15.69
N VAL A 12 10.23 38.41 -15.27
CA VAL A 12 10.73 37.32 -16.11
C VAL A 12 9.57 36.32 -16.23
N GLN A 13 8.85 36.35 -17.34
CA GLN A 13 7.83 35.35 -17.65
C GLN A 13 8.52 34.01 -17.84
N ARG A 14 8.14 33.04 -17.01
CA ARG A 14 8.59 31.65 -17.15
C ARG A 14 7.38 30.81 -17.51
N SER A 15 7.55 29.87 -18.43
CA SER A 15 6.54 28.93 -18.85
C SER A 15 6.98 27.50 -18.54
N THR A 16 6.02 26.61 -18.27
CA THR A 16 6.26 25.19 -18.08
C THR A 16 5.22 24.38 -18.84
N ALA A 17 5.62 23.24 -19.39
CA ALA A 17 4.68 22.26 -19.95
C ALA A 17 3.92 21.49 -18.86
N HIS A 18 4.32 21.61 -17.59
CA HIS A 18 3.75 20.90 -16.44
C HIS A 18 2.93 21.83 -15.53
N ALA A 19 1.99 22.60 -16.10
CA ALA A 19 1.25 23.63 -15.36
C ALA A 19 0.52 23.10 -14.12
N SER A 20 -0.18 21.94 -14.22
CA SER A 20 -0.87 21.30 -13.09
C SER A 20 0.12 20.87 -11.98
N LEU A 21 1.28 20.36 -12.37
CA LEU A 21 2.33 19.98 -11.44
C LEU A 21 2.96 21.21 -10.76
N ALA A 22 3.08 22.33 -11.48
CA ALA A 22 3.55 23.58 -10.88
C ALA A 22 2.57 24.09 -9.78
N VAL A 23 1.26 23.99 -10.01
CA VAL A 23 0.25 24.31 -8.98
C VAL A 23 0.40 23.39 -7.76
N LEU A 24 0.57 22.07 -7.97
CA LEU A 24 0.87 21.13 -6.91
C LEU A 24 2.15 21.53 -6.15
N GLY A 25 3.21 21.92 -6.86
CA GLY A 25 4.46 22.36 -6.24
C GLY A 25 4.30 23.53 -5.30
N VAL A 26 3.52 24.55 -5.70
CA VAL A 26 3.18 25.70 -4.83
C VAL A 26 2.41 25.23 -3.58
N TYR A 27 1.45 24.32 -3.74
CA TYR A 27 0.67 23.75 -2.65
C TYR A 27 1.54 22.94 -1.67
N LEU A 28 2.41 22.05 -2.17
CA LEU A 28 3.32 21.25 -1.33
C LEU A 28 4.31 22.11 -0.52
N ARG A 29 4.73 23.24 -1.09
CA ARG A 29 5.54 24.25 -0.38
C ARG A 29 4.76 24.89 0.75
N HIS A 30 3.49 25.25 0.50
CA HIS A 30 2.62 25.83 1.52
C HIS A 30 2.43 24.88 2.70
N LEU A 31 2.34 23.58 2.44
CA LEU A 31 2.27 22.55 3.47
C LEU A 31 3.60 22.26 4.17
N ASP A 32 4.71 22.79 3.67
CA ASP A 32 6.08 22.41 4.07
C ASP A 32 6.30 20.89 4.13
N LEU A 33 5.78 20.19 3.10
CA LEU A 33 5.74 18.72 3.08
C LEU A 33 7.12 18.08 3.32
N PHE A 34 8.20 18.71 2.83
CA PHE A 34 9.58 18.23 2.99
C PHE A 34 10.26 18.72 4.28
N GLY A 35 9.57 19.48 5.14
CA GLY A 35 10.10 19.94 6.42
C GLY A 35 10.67 18.82 7.27
N PRO A 36 9.90 17.77 7.60
CA PRO A 36 10.39 16.66 8.41
C PRO A 36 11.60 15.97 7.83
N ILE A 37 11.70 15.83 6.49
CA ILE A 37 12.88 15.23 5.84
C ILE A 37 14.11 16.12 6.02
N ARG A 38 13.98 17.45 5.85
CA ARG A 38 15.08 18.39 6.05
C ARG A 38 15.61 18.37 7.48
N GLU A 39 14.74 18.21 8.44
CA GLU A 39 15.08 18.24 9.87
C GLU A 39 15.65 16.94 10.40
N GLN A 40 15.14 15.80 9.89
CA GLN A 40 15.39 14.48 10.49
C GLN A 40 16.34 13.59 9.71
N VAL A 41 16.66 13.93 8.43
CA VAL A 41 17.44 13.05 7.56
C VAL A 41 18.81 13.67 7.22
N PRO A 42 19.79 13.58 8.11
CA PRO A 42 21.15 14.01 7.82
C PRO A 42 21.84 13.01 6.89
N ILE A 43 22.24 13.45 5.71
CA ILE A 43 23.06 12.67 4.79
C ILE A 43 24.47 13.25 4.79
N ALA A 44 25.46 12.42 5.18
CA ALA A 44 26.85 12.81 5.24
C ALA A 44 27.44 12.96 3.83
N GLN A 45 27.32 14.15 3.27
CA GLN A 45 27.84 14.49 1.94
C GLN A 45 28.37 15.92 1.92
N LYS A 46 29.46 16.15 1.18
CA LYS A 46 29.98 17.49 0.98
C LYS A 46 28.93 18.34 0.23
N THR A 47 28.52 19.45 0.86
CA THR A 47 27.59 20.40 0.27
C THR A 47 28.38 21.57 -0.31
N VAL A 48 28.32 21.75 -1.64
CA VAL A 48 28.95 22.88 -2.32
C VAL A 48 27.90 23.89 -2.80
N ARG A 49 26.82 23.42 -3.39
CA ARG A 49 25.78 24.25 -3.98
C ARG A 49 24.38 23.88 -3.53
N TYR A 50 24.10 22.58 -3.35
CA TYR A 50 22.79 22.04 -2.99
C TYR A 50 22.95 21.16 -1.76
N THR A 51 22.00 21.26 -0.81
CA THR A 51 21.96 20.32 0.32
C THR A 51 21.63 18.92 -0.17
N PRO A 52 21.98 17.85 0.57
CA PRO A 52 21.57 16.49 0.20
C PRO A 52 20.04 16.37 0.03
N VAL A 53 19.25 16.96 0.94
CA VAL A 53 17.78 16.94 0.86
C VAL A 53 17.26 17.67 -0.37
N ASP A 54 17.89 18.78 -0.76
CA ASP A 54 17.56 19.48 -2.02
C ASP A 54 17.71 18.58 -3.24
N LYS A 55 18.77 17.75 -3.26
CA LYS A 55 19.03 16.82 -4.36
C LYS A 55 17.99 15.68 -4.40
N LEU A 56 17.62 15.15 -3.24
CA LEU A 56 16.52 14.17 -3.16
C LEU A 56 15.20 14.78 -3.61
N TYR A 57 14.96 16.04 -3.26
CA TYR A 57 13.76 16.76 -3.69
C TYR A 57 13.74 17.00 -5.20
N ASP A 58 14.86 17.31 -5.83
CA ASP A 58 14.97 17.41 -7.29
C ASP A 58 14.62 16.06 -7.95
N GLY A 59 15.09 14.92 -7.39
CA GLY A 59 14.71 13.59 -7.84
C GLY A 59 13.21 13.32 -7.72
N PHE A 60 12.60 13.69 -6.58
CA PHE A 60 11.15 13.56 -6.35
C PHE A 60 10.33 14.38 -7.37
N ILE A 61 10.70 15.64 -7.61
CA ILE A 61 10.02 16.50 -8.59
C ILE A 61 10.12 15.90 -10.01
N ALA A 62 11.29 15.37 -10.37
CA ALA A 62 11.49 14.74 -11.67
C ALA A 62 10.60 13.50 -11.85
N LEU A 63 10.43 12.66 -10.81
CA LEU A 63 9.51 11.54 -10.82
C LEU A 63 8.06 12.01 -11.03
N LEU A 64 7.62 13.04 -10.32
CA LEU A 64 6.30 13.64 -10.53
C LEU A 64 6.12 14.22 -11.94
N ALA A 65 7.21 14.68 -12.57
CA ALA A 65 7.21 15.13 -13.97
C ALA A 65 7.28 13.96 -14.97
N GLY A 66 7.12 12.71 -14.52
CA GLY A 66 7.10 11.51 -15.35
C GLY A 66 8.49 11.01 -15.76
N ALA A 67 9.54 11.29 -14.98
CA ALA A 67 10.85 10.70 -15.21
C ALA A 67 10.85 9.21 -14.81
N HIS A 68 11.29 8.34 -15.72
CA HIS A 68 11.44 6.90 -15.45
C HIS A 68 12.81 6.54 -14.84
N GLY A 69 13.67 7.51 -14.64
CA GLY A 69 14.97 7.32 -14.02
C GLY A 69 15.77 8.62 -13.89
N LEU A 70 16.84 8.55 -13.09
CA LEU A 70 17.65 9.73 -12.76
C LEU A 70 18.21 10.47 -13.98
N VAL A 71 18.50 9.75 -15.08
CA VAL A 71 19.01 10.36 -16.34
C VAL A 71 18.07 11.44 -16.87
N GLU A 72 16.77 11.28 -16.68
CA GLU A 72 15.77 12.22 -17.20
C GLU A 72 15.64 13.51 -16.37
N ILE A 73 16.26 13.59 -15.19
CA ILE A 73 16.28 14.82 -14.37
C ILE A 73 16.80 16.00 -15.19
N ASN A 74 17.87 15.79 -15.96
CA ASN A 74 18.48 16.84 -16.76
C ASN A 74 17.55 17.36 -17.86
N GLY A 75 16.79 16.49 -18.51
CA GLY A 75 15.87 16.86 -19.59
C GLY A 75 14.51 17.37 -19.11
N ARG A 76 13.94 16.74 -18.09
CA ARG A 76 12.56 17.05 -17.62
C ARG A 76 12.49 18.17 -16.61
N LEU A 77 13.38 18.18 -15.62
CA LEU A 77 13.31 19.14 -14.52
C LEU A 77 14.31 20.29 -14.72
N ARG A 78 15.58 19.96 -14.94
CA ARG A 78 16.64 20.97 -15.04
C ARG A 78 16.45 21.91 -16.22
N ALA A 79 15.83 21.41 -17.29
CA ALA A 79 15.46 22.20 -18.47
C ALA A 79 14.20 23.08 -18.26
N ASP A 80 13.46 22.92 -17.15
CA ASP A 80 12.23 23.65 -16.86
C ASP A 80 12.37 24.53 -15.59
N PRO A 81 12.91 25.75 -15.72
CA PRO A 81 13.10 26.68 -14.60
C PRO A 81 11.80 27.11 -13.92
N ALA A 82 10.67 27.11 -14.66
CA ALA A 82 9.38 27.48 -14.09
C ALA A 82 8.86 26.36 -13.16
N LEU A 83 9.02 25.11 -13.58
CA LEU A 83 8.61 23.97 -12.77
C LEU A 83 9.39 23.91 -11.46
N HIS A 84 10.73 23.88 -11.51
CA HIS A 84 11.48 23.78 -10.26
C HIS A 84 11.32 25.02 -9.36
N ALA A 85 11.10 26.22 -9.92
CA ALA A 85 10.76 27.41 -9.12
C ALA A 85 9.41 27.28 -8.40
N ALA A 86 8.40 26.65 -9.02
CA ALA A 86 7.12 26.36 -8.38
C ALA A 86 7.29 25.51 -7.12
N PHE A 87 8.24 24.56 -7.12
CA PHE A 87 8.63 23.77 -5.95
C PHE A 87 9.62 24.48 -5.01
N GLY A 88 9.92 25.78 -5.23
CA GLY A 88 10.81 26.56 -4.37
C GLY A 88 12.29 26.33 -4.62
N ARG A 89 12.65 25.69 -5.74
CA ARG A 89 14.02 25.47 -6.11
C ARG A 89 14.51 26.62 -6.99
N THR A 90 15.66 27.20 -6.67
CA THR A 90 16.30 28.24 -7.50
C THR A 90 17.04 27.65 -8.69
N ALA A 91 17.51 26.42 -8.57
CA ALA A 91 18.15 25.63 -9.61
C ALA A 91 18.05 24.14 -9.27
N CYS A 92 18.10 23.28 -10.27
CA CYS A 92 18.06 21.83 -10.15
C CYS A 92 19.48 21.24 -10.18
N ALA A 93 19.74 20.26 -9.31
CA ALA A 93 20.98 19.49 -9.33
C ALA A 93 21.07 18.61 -10.59
N GLU A 94 22.29 18.27 -10.99
CA GLU A 94 22.53 17.31 -12.06
C GLU A 94 22.27 15.88 -11.60
N GLN A 95 21.84 15.02 -12.51
CA GLN A 95 21.50 13.63 -12.21
C GLN A 95 22.57 12.85 -11.46
N SER A 96 23.85 13.01 -11.85
CA SER A 96 24.98 12.33 -11.18
C SER A 96 25.09 12.74 -9.71
N VAL A 97 24.86 14.01 -9.41
CA VAL A 97 24.91 14.56 -8.04
C VAL A 97 23.71 14.09 -7.20
N VAL A 98 22.55 13.88 -7.82
CA VAL A 98 21.38 13.26 -7.17
C VAL A 98 21.66 11.79 -6.87
N GLN A 99 22.26 11.08 -7.83
CA GLN A 99 22.66 9.68 -7.65
C GLN A 99 23.66 9.53 -6.50
N ASP A 100 24.73 10.34 -6.49
CA ASP A 100 25.74 10.34 -5.42
C ASP A 100 25.12 10.54 -4.03
N THR A 101 24.00 11.29 -3.96
CA THR A 101 23.27 11.49 -2.70
C THR A 101 22.51 10.23 -2.30
N GLY A 102 21.87 9.55 -3.24
CA GLY A 102 21.24 8.25 -3.02
C GLY A 102 22.27 7.20 -2.57
N ASP A 103 23.42 7.16 -3.20
CA ASP A 103 24.50 6.22 -2.89
C ASP A 103 25.18 6.50 -1.53
N ALA A 104 25.09 7.74 -1.03
CA ALA A 104 25.57 8.12 0.30
C ALA A 104 24.60 7.76 1.44
N CYS A 105 23.38 7.33 1.14
CA CYS A 105 22.41 6.89 2.14
C CYS A 105 22.84 5.59 2.82
N THR A 106 22.73 5.55 4.14
CA THR A 106 23.01 4.38 4.98
C THR A 106 21.72 3.75 5.49
N GLY A 107 21.80 2.59 6.16
CA GLY A 107 20.63 2.01 6.84
C GLY A 107 20.03 2.95 7.90
N GLU A 108 20.86 3.73 8.59
CA GLU A 108 20.41 4.75 9.54
C GLU A 108 19.63 5.87 8.82
N THR A 109 20.16 6.37 7.71
CA THR A 109 19.48 7.38 6.88
C THR A 109 18.12 6.88 6.39
N VAL A 110 18.01 5.59 6.03
CA VAL A 110 16.71 4.99 5.62
C VAL A 110 15.73 4.98 6.80
N SER A 111 16.19 4.59 8.01
CA SER A 111 15.32 4.60 9.20
C SER A 111 14.86 6.02 9.57
N GLN A 112 15.74 7.01 9.42
CA GLN A 112 15.41 8.42 9.63
C GLN A 112 14.40 8.92 8.57
N MET A 113 14.54 8.47 7.32
CA MET A 113 13.57 8.76 6.26
C MET A 113 12.21 8.13 6.57
N GLU A 114 12.16 6.88 7.03
CA GLU A 114 10.91 6.23 7.48
C GLU A 114 10.24 7.06 8.58
N ALA A 115 10.99 7.53 9.58
CA ALA A 115 10.45 8.38 10.65
C ALA A 115 9.93 9.74 10.15
N ALA A 116 10.64 10.37 9.21
CA ALA A 116 10.21 11.61 8.59
C ALA A 116 8.92 11.41 7.75
N MET A 117 8.83 10.30 7.01
CA MET A 117 7.62 9.93 6.27
C MET A 117 6.44 9.66 7.20
N ASP A 118 6.66 8.99 8.34
CA ASP A 118 5.63 8.83 9.38
C ASP A 118 5.11 10.18 9.90
N ALA A 119 6.01 11.14 10.12
CA ALA A 119 5.62 12.49 10.56
C ALA A 119 4.77 13.21 9.49
N ILE A 120 5.16 13.12 8.21
CA ILE A 120 4.40 13.66 7.08
C ILE A 120 3.02 12.99 7.01
N TYR A 121 2.99 11.66 7.08
CA TYR A 121 1.74 10.90 7.03
C TYR A 121 0.79 11.34 8.15
N ARG A 122 1.24 11.41 9.39
CA ARG A 122 0.42 11.84 10.54
C ARG A 122 -0.10 13.27 10.40
N ALA A 123 0.70 14.17 9.84
CA ALA A 123 0.31 15.56 9.65
C ALA A 123 -0.80 15.72 8.59
N HIS A 124 -0.79 14.93 7.52
CA HIS A 124 -1.61 15.18 6.33
C HIS A 124 -2.62 14.09 6.01
N SER A 125 -2.46 12.86 6.53
CA SER A 125 -3.28 11.69 6.19
C SER A 125 -4.68 11.75 6.81
N GLN A 126 -5.67 11.32 6.04
CA GLN A 126 -7.01 11.04 6.53
C GLN A 126 -7.07 9.71 7.29
N GLY A 127 -6.27 8.73 6.88
CA GLY A 127 -6.16 7.42 7.53
C GLY A 127 -5.68 7.54 8.98
N TYR A 128 -4.72 8.43 9.27
CA TYR A 128 -4.30 8.71 10.64
C TYR A 128 -5.40 9.37 11.49
N ARG A 129 -6.23 10.22 10.85
CA ARG A 129 -7.35 10.93 11.50
C ARG A 129 -8.65 10.12 11.51
N HIS A 130 -8.60 8.83 11.16
CA HIS A 130 -9.78 7.97 11.13
C HIS A 130 -10.49 7.92 12.48
N SER A 131 -11.84 8.08 12.46
CA SER A 131 -12.67 7.96 13.65
C SER A 131 -13.08 6.52 13.90
N TYR A 132 -12.34 5.80 14.72
CA TYR A 132 -12.61 4.41 15.10
C TYR A 132 -13.93 4.25 15.88
N ALA A 133 -14.44 5.31 16.49
CA ALA A 133 -15.75 5.29 17.14
C ALA A 133 -16.91 5.24 16.13
N GLN A 134 -16.70 5.75 14.92
CA GLN A 134 -17.73 5.88 13.91
C GLN A 134 -17.68 4.77 12.83
N GLY A 135 -16.56 4.07 12.70
CA GLY A 135 -16.42 3.08 11.63
C GLY A 135 -15.21 2.19 11.76
N TRP A 136 -15.12 1.25 10.82
CA TRP A 136 -14.01 0.32 10.68
C TRP A 136 -12.90 0.92 9.82
N GLN A 137 -11.65 0.72 10.23
CA GLN A 137 -10.48 0.95 9.39
C GLN A 137 -10.12 -0.34 8.66
N GLY A 138 -10.14 -0.33 7.34
CA GLY A 138 -9.61 -1.44 6.51
C GLY A 138 -8.14 -1.24 6.20
N LEU A 139 -7.32 -2.25 6.44
CA LEU A 139 -5.91 -2.31 6.06
C LEU A 139 -5.68 -3.50 5.12
N ASP A 140 -5.34 -3.22 3.87
CA ASP A 140 -4.93 -4.25 2.92
C ASP A 140 -3.42 -4.47 3.01
N VAL A 141 -3.01 -5.72 3.17
CA VAL A 141 -1.60 -6.09 3.19
C VAL A 141 -1.30 -7.02 2.03
N ASP A 142 -0.30 -6.66 1.25
CA ASP A 142 0.10 -7.44 0.08
C ASP A 142 1.57 -7.22 -0.28
N MET A 143 2.08 -8.06 -1.18
CA MET A 143 3.43 -7.94 -1.71
C MET A 143 3.44 -7.98 -3.23
N SER A 144 4.38 -7.24 -3.81
CA SER A 144 4.59 -7.25 -5.25
C SER A 144 6.05 -7.39 -5.63
N GLY A 145 6.32 -8.30 -6.56
CA GLY A 145 7.68 -8.50 -7.08
C GLY A 145 8.14 -7.33 -7.97
N MET A 146 9.32 -6.81 -7.69
CA MET A 146 9.98 -5.74 -8.44
C MET A 146 11.28 -6.26 -9.06
N PRO A 147 11.34 -6.48 -10.38
CA PRO A 147 12.57 -6.82 -11.05
C PRO A 147 13.61 -5.70 -10.86
N CYS A 148 14.87 -6.07 -10.64
CA CYS A 148 15.95 -5.09 -10.50
C CYS A 148 17.28 -5.64 -11.02
N GLY A 149 18.32 -4.80 -11.03
CA GLY A 149 19.68 -5.22 -11.37
C GLY A 149 20.27 -6.16 -10.32
N LYS A 150 21.17 -7.07 -10.73
CA LYS A 150 21.83 -8.04 -9.84
C LYS A 150 22.61 -7.40 -8.68
N LYS A 151 23.08 -6.15 -8.85
CA LYS A 151 23.84 -5.42 -7.84
C LYS A 151 22.97 -4.58 -6.91
N ALA A 152 21.65 -4.52 -7.14
CA ALA A 152 20.76 -3.75 -6.28
C ALA A 152 20.69 -4.41 -4.89
N ALA A 153 20.64 -3.60 -3.83
CA ALA A 153 20.44 -4.11 -2.47
C ALA A 153 19.17 -4.98 -2.40
N LEU A 154 19.21 -6.05 -1.62
CA LEU A 154 18.11 -7.02 -1.46
C LEU A 154 17.75 -7.80 -2.75
N ALA A 155 18.53 -7.67 -3.84
CA ALA A 155 18.29 -8.42 -5.06
C ALA A 155 18.60 -9.91 -4.87
N THR A 156 17.61 -10.76 -5.08
CA THR A 156 17.79 -12.23 -5.13
C THR A 156 17.17 -12.79 -6.41
N ALA A 157 17.70 -13.93 -6.87
CA ALA A 157 17.13 -14.61 -8.03
C ALA A 157 15.79 -15.26 -7.66
N GLY A 158 14.75 -15.00 -8.43
CA GLY A 158 13.40 -15.50 -8.21
C GLY A 158 12.58 -15.55 -9.49
N TYR A 159 11.24 -15.61 -9.35
CA TYR A 159 10.30 -15.52 -10.45
C TYR A 159 9.73 -14.11 -10.51
N PHE A 160 10.26 -13.28 -11.40
CA PHE A 160 9.82 -11.89 -11.55
C PHE A 160 9.44 -11.60 -12.99
N ALA A 161 8.34 -10.90 -13.19
CA ALA A 161 7.83 -10.53 -14.51
C ALA A 161 7.78 -11.73 -15.48
N LYS A 162 7.26 -12.87 -15.02
CA LYS A 162 7.10 -14.14 -15.74
C LYS A 162 8.44 -14.80 -16.18
N GLN A 163 9.56 -14.39 -15.61
CA GLN A 163 10.89 -14.96 -15.90
C GLN A 163 11.47 -15.64 -14.66
N ARG A 164 11.91 -16.90 -14.82
CA ARG A 164 12.63 -17.64 -13.77
C ARG A 164 14.07 -17.12 -13.62
N ASN A 165 14.61 -17.22 -12.40
CA ASN A 165 15.97 -16.79 -12.05
C ASN A 165 16.28 -15.31 -12.36
N ARG A 166 15.26 -14.49 -12.55
CA ARG A 166 15.44 -13.05 -12.70
C ARG A 166 15.77 -12.42 -11.35
N PRO A 167 16.75 -11.47 -11.27
CA PRO A 167 16.98 -10.71 -10.05
C PRO A 167 15.79 -9.79 -9.75
N GLY A 168 15.40 -9.72 -8.50
CA GLY A 168 14.31 -8.87 -8.05
C GLY A 168 14.27 -8.72 -6.54
N ARG A 169 13.41 -7.83 -6.08
CA ARG A 169 13.06 -7.55 -4.70
C ARG A 169 11.56 -7.73 -4.52
N GLN A 170 11.10 -7.79 -3.29
CA GLN A 170 9.68 -7.73 -2.98
C GLN A 170 9.37 -6.37 -2.31
N LEU A 171 8.33 -5.71 -2.78
CA LEU A 171 7.74 -4.55 -2.11
C LEU A 171 6.54 -5.03 -1.32
N GLY A 172 6.60 -4.92 0.00
CA GLY A 172 5.47 -5.13 0.90
C GLY A 172 4.77 -3.81 1.18
N ARG A 173 3.44 -3.81 1.13
CA ARG A 173 2.59 -2.62 1.28
C ARG A 173 1.46 -2.86 2.27
N VAL A 174 1.20 -1.83 3.09
CA VAL A 174 -0.05 -1.71 3.86
C VAL A 174 -0.80 -0.48 3.35
N LEU A 175 -2.02 -0.70 2.88
CA LEU A 175 -2.90 0.34 2.35
C LEU A 175 -4.09 0.57 3.29
N ALA A 176 -4.35 1.82 3.68
CA ALA A 176 -5.61 2.24 4.30
C ALA A 176 -6.67 2.39 3.21
N THR A 177 -7.43 1.32 2.97
CA THR A 177 -8.25 1.16 1.76
C THR A 177 -9.29 2.24 1.58
N ARG A 178 -9.99 2.61 2.66
CA ARG A 178 -11.03 3.64 2.62
C ARG A 178 -10.52 4.99 2.10
N TYR A 179 -9.25 5.29 2.32
CA TYR A 179 -8.63 6.57 2.01
C TYR A 179 -7.70 6.50 0.79
N HIS A 180 -7.48 5.29 0.25
CA HIS A 180 -6.49 5.03 -0.79
C HIS A 180 -5.08 5.54 -0.43
N GLU A 181 -4.72 5.46 0.85
CA GLU A 181 -3.45 5.95 1.37
C GLU A 181 -2.51 4.79 1.71
N ILE A 182 -1.29 4.88 1.20
CA ILE A 182 -0.21 3.94 1.56
C ILE A 182 0.29 4.30 2.96
N VAL A 183 0.08 3.39 3.92
CA VAL A 183 0.52 3.56 5.31
C VAL A 183 1.97 3.14 5.46
N VAL A 184 2.35 2.04 4.83
CA VAL A 184 3.69 1.46 4.86
C VAL A 184 4.06 0.93 3.50
N ASP A 185 5.27 1.26 3.05
CA ASP A 185 5.97 0.60 1.96
C ASP A 185 7.34 0.14 2.46
N ARG A 186 7.64 -1.15 2.28
CA ARG A 186 8.93 -1.71 2.70
C ARG A 186 9.48 -2.69 1.68
N LEU A 187 10.77 -2.55 1.38
CA LEU A 187 11.48 -3.49 0.50
C LEU A 187 12.02 -4.67 1.29
N PHE A 188 11.84 -5.85 0.70
CA PHE A 188 12.36 -7.12 1.19
C PHE A 188 13.21 -7.80 0.12
N ASP A 189 14.00 -8.79 0.52
CA ASP A 189 14.70 -9.61 -0.45
C ASP A 189 13.72 -10.35 -1.37
N GLY A 190 14.16 -10.66 -2.61
CA GLY A 190 13.27 -11.18 -3.63
C GLY A 190 12.68 -12.57 -3.36
N LYS A 191 13.12 -13.28 -2.31
CA LYS A 191 12.58 -14.58 -1.88
C LYS A 191 11.59 -14.45 -0.73
N THR A 192 11.47 -13.27 -0.12
CA THR A 192 10.54 -13.04 0.98
C THR A 192 9.10 -13.22 0.50
N GLN A 193 8.34 -13.99 1.26
CA GLN A 193 6.90 -14.19 1.06
C GLN A 193 6.10 -13.40 2.10
N LEU A 194 4.82 -13.18 1.82
CA LEU A 194 3.95 -12.40 2.70
C LEU A 194 3.89 -12.96 4.13
N VAL A 195 3.91 -14.28 4.29
CA VAL A 195 3.97 -14.94 5.62
C VAL A 195 5.14 -14.42 6.48
N THR A 196 6.28 -14.12 5.88
CA THR A 196 7.45 -13.58 6.59
C THR A 196 7.38 -12.07 6.75
N ALA A 197 6.79 -11.37 5.78
CA ALA A 197 6.70 -9.92 5.75
C ALA A 197 5.52 -9.36 6.56
N LEU A 198 4.49 -10.16 6.87
CA LEU A 198 3.25 -9.72 7.53
C LEU A 198 3.53 -9.03 8.87
N LEU A 199 4.30 -9.68 9.74
CA LEU A 199 4.61 -9.15 11.06
C LEU A 199 5.31 -7.79 11.00
N PRO A 200 6.45 -7.61 10.30
CA PRO A 200 7.11 -6.31 10.22
C PRO A 200 6.26 -5.22 9.53
N LEU A 201 5.39 -5.57 8.57
CA LEU A 201 4.49 -4.63 7.92
C LEU A 201 3.39 -4.15 8.88
N ILE A 202 2.75 -5.05 9.60
CA ILE A 202 1.70 -4.70 10.58
C ILE A 202 2.28 -3.88 11.73
N LEU A 203 3.46 -4.24 12.26
CA LEU A 203 4.09 -3.47 13.34
C LEU A 203 4.44 -2.04 12.88
N ALA A 204 4.92 -1.87 11.64
CA ALA A 204 5.16 -0.56 11.08
C ALA A 204 3.86 0.23 10.92
N ALA A 205 2.77 -0.39 10.44
CA ALA A 205 1.47 0.26 10.32
C ALA A 205 0.88 0.66 11.70
N GLU A 206 1.07 -0.17 12.74
CA GLU A 206 0.70 0.19 14.11
C GLU A 206 1.43 1.45 14.58
N GLN A 207 2.71 1.55 14.28
CA GLN A 207 3.51 2.72 14.62
C GLN A 207 3.02 3.94 13.85
N THR A 208 2.91 3.87 12.52
CA THR A 208 2.51 5.00 11.65
C THR A 208 1.13 5.54 12.03
N LEU A 209 0.14 4.65 12.23
CA LEU A 209 -1.24 4.98 12.58
C LEU A 209 -1.46 5.20 14.09
N ALA A 210 -0.45 4.98 14.93
CA ALA A 210 -0.56 4.99 16.39
C ALA A 210 -1.74 4.13 16.90
N LEU A 211 -1.78 2.83 16.47
CA LEU A 211 -2.85 1.91 16.81
C LEU A 211 -2.68 1.35 18.23
N ASP A 212 -3.46 1.84 19.16
CA ASP A 212 -3.65 1.22 20.47
C ASP A 212 -4.59 -0.01 20.41
N ALA A 213 -4.84 -0.66 21.53
CA ALA A 213 -5.68 -1.85 21.59
C ALA A 213 -7.12 -1.58 21.10
N ALA A 214 -7.72 -0.46 21.49
CA ALA A 214 -9.09 -0.10 21.10
C ALA A 214 -9.21 0.16 19.60
N LYS A 215 -8.21 0.84 19.00
CA LYS A 215 -8.17 1.06 17.54
C LYS A 215 -7.99 -0.25 16.78
N ARG A 216 -7.13 -1.18 17.27
CA ARG A 216 -6.94 -2.49 16.64
C ARG A 216 -8.23 -3.31 16.61
N GLU A 217 -9.04 -3.24 17.66
CA GLU A 217 -10.36 -3.90 17.73
C GLU A 217 -11.39 -3.33 16.73
N ARG A 218 -11.12 -2.16 16.15
CA ARG A 218 -11.91 -1.54 15.08
C ARG A 218 -11.16 -1.50 13.75
N THR A 219 -10.13 -2.34 13.60
CA THR A 219 -9.34 -2.47 12.38
C THR A 219 -9.50 -3.86 11.78
N LEU A 220 -9.87 -3.90 10.50
CA LEU A 220 -9.95 -5.10 9.68
C LEU A 220 -8.69 -5.23 8.83
N VAL A 221 -7.88 -6.25 9.07
CA VAL A 221 -6.73 -6.60 8.23
C VAL A 221 -7.17 -7.57 7.14
N ARG A 222 -6.98 -7.22 5.86
CA ARG A 222 -7.27 -8.06 4.72
C ARG A 222 -5.97 -8.56 4.08
N ILE A 223 -5.85 -9.87 3.95
CA ILE A 223 -4.67 -10.56 3.40
C ILE A 223 -5.10 -11.61 2.36
N ASP A 224 -4.21 -11.94 1.46
CA ASP A 224 -4.42 -13.05 0.53
C ASP A 224 -4.06 -14.41 1.16
N ALA A 225 -4.15 -15.48 0.37
CA ALA A 225 -3.78 -16.82 0.81
C ALA A 225 -2.29 -16.96 1.17
N GLY A 226 -1.43 -16.05 0.72
CA GLY A 226 0.01 -16.08 0.99
C GLY A 226 0.39 -15.88 2.45
N ALA A 227 -0.54 -15.29 3.26
CA ALA A 227 -0.38 -15.14 4.71
C ALA A 227 -1.64 -15.61 5.46
N GLY A 228 -2.47 -16.45 4.85
CA GLY A 228 -3.70 -17.00 5.44
C GLY A 228 -3.49 -18.24 6.30
N SER A 229 -2.28 -18.49 6.82
CA SER A 229 -2.05 -19.61 7.71
C SER A 229 -2.74 -19.39 9.07
N VAL A 230 -3.09 -20.48 9.77
CA VAL A 230 -3.69 -20.41 11.11
C VAL A 230 -2.79 -19.63 12.06
N SER A 231 -1.47 -19.78 11.95
CA SER A 231 -0.50 -19.08 12.78
C SER A 231 -0.55 -17.56 12.56
N ASP A 232 -0.56 -17.12 11.31
CA ASP A 232 -0.60 -15.69 10.95
C ASP A 232 -1.90 -15.04 11.39
N ILE A 233 -3.02 -15.71 11.09
CA ILE A 233 -4.35 -15.25 11.52
C ILE A 233 -4.40 -15.15 13.05
N ASN A 234 -3.97 -16.18 13.78
CA ASN A 234 -3.96 -16.16 15.24
C ASN A 234 -3.07 -15.07 15.82
N TRP A 235 -1.94 -14.77 15.19
CA TRP A 235 -1.08 -13.66 15.59
C TRP A 235 -1.82 -12.33 15.51
N LEU A 236 -2.54 -12.07 14.41
CA LEU A 236 -3.37 -10.87 14.26
C LEU A 236 -4.51 -10.81 15.29
N LEU A 237 -5.20 -11.93 15.50
CA LEU A 237 -6.31 -12.03 16.45
C LEU A 237 -5.86 -11.78 17.89
N LEU A 238 -4.68 -12.29 18.28
CA LEU A 238 -4.11 -12.05 19.61
C LEU A 238 -3.73 -10.59 19.83
N ARG A 239 -3.41 -9.85 18.76
CA ARG A 239 -3.16 -8.40 18.83
C ARG A 239 -4.44 -7.57 18.86
N GLY A 240 -5.59 -8.16 18.70
CA GLY A 240 -6.90 -7.49 18.76
C GLY A 240 -7.52 -7.18 17.40
N TYR A 241 -6.84 -7.47 16.28
CA TYR A 241 -7.39 -7.21 14.93
C TYR A 241 -8.56 -8.11 14.58
N HIS A 242 -9.42 -7.61 13.69
CA HIS A 242 -10.26 -8.46 12.87
C HIS A 242 -9.55 -8.82 11.58
N VAL A 243 -9.85 -9.97 11.01
CA VAL A 243 -9.16 -10.52 9.84
C VAL A 243 -10.16 -10.95 8.79
N LEU A 244 -9.85 -10.63 7.54
CA LEU A 244 -10.51 -11.17 6.35
C LEU A 244 -9.41 -11.74 5.43
N ALA A 245 -9.42 -13.04 5.23
CA ALA A 245 -8.37 -13.75 4.53
C ALA A 245 -8.93 -14.84 3.61
N LYS A 246 -8.17 -15.23 2.61
CA LYS A 246 -8.41 -16.48 1.88
C LYS A 246 -7.67 -17.61 2.59
N ASP A 247 -8.32 -18.77 2.78
CA ASP A 247 -7.67 -19.92 3.41
C ASP A 247 -6.44 -20.36 2.59
N TYR A 248 -5.34 -20.51 3.30
CA TYR A 248 -4.06 -20.94 2.72
C TYR A 248 -4.13 -22.38 2.15
N SER A 249 -4.93 -23.26 2.75
CA SER A 249 -4.94 -24.69 2.44
C SER A 249 -6.01 -25.07 1.41
N THR A 250 -5.58 -25.39 0.20
CA THR A 250 -6.47 -25.94 -0.84
C THR A 250 -7.20 -27.20 -0.36
N LYS A 251 -6.54 -28.06 0.43
CA LYS A 251 -7.16 -29.28 0.99
C LYS A 251 -8.31 -28.97 1.92
N ARG A 252 -8.13 -28.02 2.84
CA ARG A 252 -9.20 -27.55 3.74
C ARG A 252 -10.33 -26.89 2.96
N ALA A 253 -9.99 -26.02 1.98
CA ALA A 253 -10.98 -25.36 1.14
C ALA A 253 -11.85 -26.37 0.39
N THR A 254 -11.25 -27.39 -0.22
CA THR A 254 -11.98 -28.47 -0.92
C THR A 254 -12.88 -29.26 0.03
N HIS A 255 -12.37 -29.61 1.21
CA HIS A 255 -13.16 -30.34 2.22
C HIS A 255 -14.38 -29.54 2.69
N LEU A 256 -14.20 -28.25 2.97
CA LEU A 256 -15.28 -27.36 3.37
C LEU A 256 -16.29 -27.15 2.25
N ALA A 257 -15.83 -26.95 1.02
CA ALA A 257 -16.72 -26.77 -0.13
C ALA A 257 -17.57 -27.99 -0.44
N ALA A 258 -17.09 -29.19 -0.11
CA ALA A 258 -17.85 -30.43 -0.24
C ALA A 258 -19.06 -30.52 0.71
N GLN A 259 -19.08 -29.71 1.79
CA GLN A 259 -20.20 -29.65 2.73
C GLN A 259 -21.27 -28.63 2.31
N VAL A 260 -21.02 -27.83 1.29
CA VAL A 260 -21.99 -26.86 0.76
C VAL A 260 -23.00 -27.56 -0.10
N THR A 261 -24.25 -27.51 0.30
CA THR A 261 -25.39 -28.10 -0.41
C THR A 261 -26.05 -27.12 -1.37
N ASP A 262 -25.95 -25.83 -1.07
CA ASP A 262 -26.58 -24.76 -1.86
C ASP A 262 -25.52 -23.77 -2.37
N TRP A 263 -25.40 -23.70 -3.70
CA TRP A 263 -24.48 -22.82 -4.39
C TRP A 263 -25.26 -21.74 -5.13
N VAL A 264 -25.10 -20.50 -4.70
CA VAL A 264 -25.76 -19.33 -5.30
C VAL A 264 -24.84 -18.66 -6.32
N PRO A 265 -25.34 -18.30 -7.52
CA PRO A 265 -24.56 -17.49 -8.46
C PRO A 265 -24.15 -16.16 -7.84
N ASP A 266 -22.91 -15.75 -8.08
CA ASP A 266 -22.47 -14.42 -7.68
C ASP A 266 -23.03 -13.37 -8.65
N PRO A 267 -23.73 -12.34 -8.17
CA PRO A 267 -24.30 -11.30 -9.04
C PRO A 267 -23.23 -10.42 -9.71
N HIS A 268 -22.00 -10.43 -9.20
CA HIS A 268 -20.88 -9.61 -9.71
C HIS A 268 -19.91 -10.37 -10.61
N ASP A 269 -19.97 -11.72 -10.60
CA ASP A 269 -19.07 -12.56 -11.41
C ASP A 269 -19.84 -13.80 -11.92
N PRO A 270 -20.21 -13.86 -13.22
CA PRO A 270 -20.98 -14.98 -13.79
C PRO A 270 -20.26 -16.33 -13.78
N LEU A 271 -18.94 -16.33 -13.58
CA LEU A 271 -18.14 -17.55 -13.48
C LEU A 271 -17.98 -18.03 -12.03
N ARG A 272 -18.52 -17.28 -11.07
CA ARG A 272 -18.39 -17.56 -9.65
C ARG A 272 -19.69 -17.98 -9.00
N GLN A 273 -19.59 -18.89 -8.05
CA GLN A 273 -20.69 -19.27 -7.16
C GLN A 273 -20.20 -19.22 -5.72
N ILE A 274 -21.10 -18.83 -4.82
CA ILE A 274 -20.86 -18.65 -3.39
C ILE A 274 -21.69 -19.71 -2.66
N GLY A 275 -21.14 -20.36 -1.65
CA GLY A 275 -21.90 -21.21 -0.75
C GLY A 275 -23.01 -20.41 -0.08
N GLY A 276 -24.24 -20.92 -0.08
CA GLY A 276 -25.46 -20.21 0.33
C GLY A 276 -25.52 -19.75 1.78
N GLY A 277 -24.44 -19.90 2.52
CA GLY A 277 -24.28 -19.45 3.89
C GLY A 277 -22.90 -19.80 4.43
N PRO A 278 -22.58 -19.40 5.68
CA PRO A 278 -21.34 -19.76 6.32
C PRO A 278 -21.20 -21.29 6.37
N VAL A 279 -20.05 -21.80 5.89
CA VAL A 279 -19.76 -23.24 6.02
C VAL A 279 -19.58 -23.54 7.49
N PRO A 280 -20.27 -24.55 8.04
CA PRO A 280 -20.10 -24.96 9.43
C PRO A 280 -18.64 -25.17 9.77
N ALA A 281 -18.24 -24.76 10.95
CA ALA A 281 -16.90 -25.05 11.43
C ALA A 281 -16.73 -26.56 11.52
N ASP A 282 -15.80 -27.14 10.74
CA ASP A 282 -15.28 -28.45 11.08
C ASP A 282 -14.59 -28.30 12.43
N ASP A 283 -15.07 -29.01 13.44
CA ASP A 283 -14.62 -28.91 14.84
C ASP A 283 -13.09 -29.07 14.97
N SER A 284 -12.47 -29.87 14.09
CA SER A 284 -11.02 -30.06 14.05
C SER A 284 -10.22 -28.81 13.63
N HIS A 285 -10.86 -27.86 12.93
CA HIS A 285 -10.19 -26.67 12.40
C HIS A 285 -10.66 -25.38 13.08
N ALA A 286 -11.93 -25.27 13.48
CA ALA A 286 -12.45 -24.08 14.15
C ALA A 286 -11.78 -23.83 15.51
N GLY A 287 -11.47 -24.89 16.26
CA GLY A 287 -10.76 -24.81 17.53
C GLY A 287 -9.30 -24.33 17.44
N GLN A 288 -8.74 -24.21 16.22
CA GLN A 288 -7.40 -23.69 16.02
C GLN A 288 -7.34 -22.17 16.04
N TYR A 289 -8.45 -21.47 15.80
CA TYR A 289 -8.51 -20.02 15.79
C TYR A 289 -8.83 -19.45 17.18
N ARG A 290 -8.21 -18.32 17.50
CA ARG A 290 -8.36 -17.64 18.81
C ARG A 290 -9.65 -16.85 18.97
N ARG A 291 -10.42 -16.70 17.90
CA ARG A 291 -11.76 -16.08 17.90
C ARG A 291 -12.67 -16.90 16.99
N THR A 292 -13.99 -16.75 17.16
CA THR A 292 -14.96 -17.29 16.22
C THR A 292 -14.70 -16.75 14.81
N ILE A 293 -14.69 -17.64 13.84
CA ILE A 293 -14.53 -17.29 12.43
C ILE A 293 -15.76 -17.71 11.64
N THR A 294 -16.09 -16.92 10.64
CA THR A 294 -17.03 -17.28 9.57
C THR A 294 -16.24 -17.72 8.36
N ARG A 295 -16.63 -18.82 7.71
CA ARG A 295 -15.99 -19.35 6.52
C ARG A 295 -17.01 -19.43 5.40
N ILE A 296 -16.70 -18.82 4.25
CA ILE A 296 -17.56 -18.83 3.07
C ILE A 296 -16.83 -19.57 1.95
N ALA A 297 -17.45 -20.64 1.47
CA ALA A 297 -16.92 -21.36 0.30
C ALA A 297 -17.24 -20.59 -0.98
N VAL A 298 -16.26 -20.51 -1.87
CA VAL A 298 -16.37 -19.87 -3.18
C VAL A 298 -15.84 -20.82 -4.23
N ARG A 299 -16.51 -20.94 -5.37
CA ARG A 299 -15.99 -21.68 -6.52
C ARG A 299 -16.08 -20.85 -7.80
N CYS A 300 -15.00 -20.89 -8.60
CA CYS A 300 -14.92 -20.17 -9.86
C CYS A 300 -14.72 -21.15 -11.03
N ARG A 301 -15.45 -20.96 -12.12
CA ARG A 301 -15.31 -21.76 -13.33
C ARG A 301 -13.99 -21.42 -14.03
N GLN A 302 -13.12 -22.39 -14.17
CA GLN A 302 -11.83 -22.23 -14.86
C GLN A 302 -11.98 -22.43 -16.37
N ALA A 303 -10.99 -21.96 -17.14
CA ALA A 303 -10.98 -22.10 -18.60
C ALA A 303 -11.04 -23.57 -19.09
N ASN A 304 -10.54 -24.52 -18.28
CA ASN A 304 -10.62 -25.95 -18.55
C ASN A 304 -11.97 -26.58 -18.16
N GLY A 305 -12.94 -25.77 -17.74
CA GLY A 305 -14.27 -26.21 -17.32
C GLY A 305 -14.35 -26.78 -15.90
N GLN A 306 -13.25 -26.89 -15.18
CA GLN A 306 -13.22 -27.34 -13.78
C GLN A 306 -13.55 -26.21 -12.81
N TRP A 307 -13.93 -26.56 -11.59
CA TRP A 307 -14.13 -25.61 -10.51
C TRP A 307 -12.83 -25.39 -9.72
N GLY A 308 -12.37 -24.15 -9.69
CA GLY A 308 -11.37 -23.70 -8.71
C GLY A 308 -12.09 -23.36 -7.41
N ILE A 309 -11.64 -23.91 -6.28
CA ILE A 309 -12.27 -23.76 -4.98
C ILE A 309 -11.42 -22.88 -4.08
N GLY A 310 -12.05 -21.96 -3.36
CA GLY A 310 -11.47 -21.15 -2.31
C GLY A 310 -12.42 -21.04 -1.11
N VAL A 311 -11.88 -20.66 0.03
CA VAL A 311 -12.65 -20.31 1.22
C VAL A 311 -12.20 -18.95 1.72
N VAL A 312 -13.14 -18.06 1.93
CA VAL A 312 -12.93 -16.77 2.60
C VAL A 312 -13.17 -16.98 4.10
N ILE A 313 -12.25 -16.50 4.91
CA ILE A 313 -12.30 -16.53 6.38
C ILE A 313 -12.48 -15.10 6.86
N CYS A 314 -13.47 -14.86 7.73
CA CYS A 314 -13.71 -13.55 8.34
C CYS A 314 -14.03 -13.68 9.84
N THR A 315 -13.58 -12.70 10.62
CA THR A 315 -13.88 -12.58 12.05
C THR A 315 -14.86 -11.45 12.37
N LEU A 316 -15.29 -10.68 11.38
CA LEU A 316 -16.35 -9.69 11.57
C LEU A 316 -17.72 -10.34 11.76
N ALA A 317 -18.59 -9.68 12.49
CA ALA A 317 -20.01 -10.00 12.47
C ALA A 317 -20.62 -9.72 11.08
N ALA A 318 -21.66 -10.44 10.69
CA ALA A 318 -22.33 -10.27 9.41
C ALA A 318 -22.89 -8.85 9.22
N SER A 319 -23.42 -8.24 10.28
CA SER A 319 -23.90 -6.86 10.26
C SER A 319 -22.80 -5.84 9.93
N ASP A 320 -21.60 -6.03 10.49
CA ASP A 320 -20.46 -5.16 10.20
C ASP A 320 -19.95 -5.34 8.76
N ALA A 321 -19.90 -6.58 8.28
CA ALA A 321 -19.52 -6.88 6.90
C ALA A 321 -20.51 -6.26 5.90
N LEU A 322 -21.82 -6.39 6.13
CA LEU A 322 -22.86 -5.75 5.33
C LEU A 322 -22.70 -4.23 5.33
N GLN A 323 -22.53 -3.62 6.49
CA GLN A 323 -22.32 -2.17 6.59
C GLN A 323 -21.10 -1.69 5.78
N LEU A 324 -19.99 -2.44 5.83
CA LEU A 324 -18.75 -2.09 5.13
C LEU A 324 -18.89 -2.15 3.60
N VAL A 325 -19.77 -2.99 3.07
CA VAL A 325 -20.04 -3.07 1.63
C VAL A 325 -21.22 -2.19 1.20
N GLY A 326 -21.80 -1.39 2.11
CA GLY A 326 -22.93 -0.51 1.83
C GLY A 326 -24.27 -1.23 1.77
N GLY A 327 -24.37 -2.46 2.28
CA GLY A 327 -25.61 -3.22 2.42
C GLY A 327 -26.36 -2.88 3.71
N ASP A 328 -27.56 -3.45 3.84
CA ASP A 328 -28.41 -3.29 5.03
C ASP A 328 -27.97 -4.24 6.16
N PRO A 329 -27.49 -3.74 7.31
CA PRO A 329 -27.14 -4.58 8.47
C PRO A 329 -28.28 -5.44 9.02
N ALA A 330 -29.55 -5.08 8.77
CA ALA A 330 -30.72 -5.86 9.16
C ALA A 330 -30.77 -7.23 8.45
N LEU A 331 -30.11 -7.38 7.30
CA LEU A 331 -29.98 -8.64 6.57
C LEU A 331 -28.92 -9.59 7.14
N ALA A 332 -28.33 -9.28 8.29
CA ALA A 332 -27.29 -10.12 8.90
C ALA A 332 -27.75 -11.55 9.26
N SER A 333 -29.04 -11.76 9.43
CA SER A 333 -29.65 -13.08 9.63
C SER A 333 -29.92 -13.85 8.33
N ASP A 334 -29.84 -13.19 7.18
CA ASP A 334 -29.93 -13.84 5.86
C ASP A 334 -28.58 -14.45 5.50
N PRO A 335 -28.46 -15.78 5.39
CA PRO A 335 -27.20 -16.45 5.11
C PRO A 335 -26.61 -16.06 3.74
N GLN A 336 -27.46 -15.81 2.73
CA GLN A 336 -27.00 -15.47 1.38
C GLN A 336 -26.47 -14.04 1.32
N ALA A 337 -27.21 -13.08 1.91
CA ALA A 337 -26.76 -11.68 2.00
C ALA A 337 -25.44 -11.56 2.76
N SER A 338 -25.32 -12.28 3.89
CA SER A 338 -24.09 -12.31 4.69
C SER A 338 -22.92 -12.93 3.92
N ALA A 339 -23.12 -14.06 3.24
CA ALA A 339 -22.08 -14.71 2.45
C ALA A 339 -21.58 -13.82 1.31
N LEU A 340 -22.51 -13.18 0.60
CA LEU A 340 -22.18 -12.23 -0.46
C LEU A 340 -21.40 -11.03 0.09
N ALA A 341 -21.80 -10.48 1.23
CA ALA A 341 -21.11 -9.33 1.84
C ALA A 341 -19.62 -9.66 2.15
N TYR A 342 -19.34 -10.83 2.71
CA TYR A 342 -17.95 -11.25 2.99
C TYR A 342 -17.12 -11.41 1.69
N VAL A 343 -17.72 -11.93 0.63
CA VAL A 343 -17.04 -12.12 -0.66
C VAL A 343 -16.77 -10.76 -1.31
N VAL A 344 -17.77 -9.87 -1.36
CA VAL A 344 -17.61 -8.51 -1.91
C VAL A 344 -16.56 -7.73 -1.11
N LEU A 345 -16.57 -7.82 0.23
CA LEU A 345 -15.59 -7.17 1.08
C LEU A 345 -14.17 -7.68 0.81
N TYR A 346 -14.02 -8.97 0.50
CA TYR A 346 -12.73 -9.53 0.10
C TYR A 346 -12.28 -9.03 -1.28
N ASP A 347 -13.19 -8.96 -2.24
CA ASP A 347 -12.89 -8.55 -3.62
C ASP A 347 -12.48 -7.08 -3.74
N GLN A 348 -12.99 -6.21 -2.87
CA GLN A 348 -12.56 -4.80 -2.78
C GLN A 348 -11.05 -4.64 -2.59
N ARG A 349 -10.36 -5.68 -2.09
CA ARG A 349 -8.90 -5.74 -1.99
C ARG A 349 -8.22 -5.64 -3.38
N GLY A 350 -8.78 -6.28 -4.41
CA GLY A 350 -8.27 -6.24 -5.77
C GLY A 350 -8.30 -4.84 -6.40
N GLY A 351 -9.31 -4.03 -6.09
CA GLY A 351 -9.41 -2.63 -6.49
C GLY A 351 -8.58 -1.67 -5.63
N GLY A 352 -8.08 -2.14 -4.47
CA GLY A 352 -7.23 -1.39 -3.55
C GLY A 352 -5.74 -1.62 -3.81
N VAL A 353 -5.09 -2.40 -2.93
CA VAL A 353 -3.62 -2.57 -2.91
C VAL A 353 -3.04 -3.10 -4.22
N GLU A 354 -3.73 -4.01 -4.91
CA GLU A 354 -3.23 -4.56 -6.18
C GLU A 354 -3.19 -3.50 -7.29
N THR A 355 -4.15 -2.56 -7.30
CA THR A 355 -4.17 -1.45 -8.26
C THR A 355 -3.00 -0.50 -8.02
N THR A 356 -2.69 -0.15 -6.77
CA THR A 356 -1.56 0.72 -6.45
C THR A 356 -0.22 0.13 -6.90
N PHE A 357 -0.04 -1.20 -6.82
CA PHE A 357 1.15 -1.85 -7.38
C PHE A 357 1.22 -1.81 -8.91
N LYS A 358 0.07 -1.82 -9.59
CA LYS A 358 0.04 -1.69 -11.07
C LYS A 358 0.43 -0.29 -11.48
N GLU A 359 -0.04 0.73 -10.76
CA GLU A 359 0.31 2.13 -10.98
C GLU A 359 1.82 2.34 -10.82
N ASP A 360 2.44 1.85 -9.74
CA ASP A 360 3.88 1.95 -9.52
C ASP A 360 4.73 1.29 -10.62
N LYS A 361 4.18 0.30 -11.33
CA LYS A 361 4.89 -0.40 -12.41
C LYS A 361 4.70 0.22 -13.78
N GLN A 362 3.75 1.12 -13.93
CA GLN A 362 3.42 1.81 -15.18
C GLN A 362 4.01 3.22 -15.25
N GLY A 363 4.37 3.82 -14.08
CA GLY A 363 4.92 5.17 -13.92
C GLY A 363 6.37 5.36 -14.30
#